data_013745d6e4d3f0e0ce78471797da58d8
#
_entry.id   013745d6e4d3f0e0ce78471797da58d8
#
_cell.length_a   1.000
_cell.length_b   1.000
_cell.length_c   1.000
_cell.angle_alpha   90.00
_cell.angle_beta   90.00
_cell.angle_gamma   90.00
#
_symmetry.space_group_name_H-M   'P 1'
#
loop_
_entity.id
_entity.type
_entity.pdbx_description
1 polymer ?
#
loop_
_entity_poly.entity_id
_entity_poly.type
_entity_poly.pdbx_seq_one_letter_code
_entity_poly.pdbx_strand_id
1 'polypeptide(L)'
;MKDSVFLSYPKPYLEKQKQFIEKVVSYLENRGLQPRTLGVTDYDMDAPLTAIRRLLLESNGLIAIAFRRSLIVKGTGKPDSDIGENAYDLTNQWLTSPYCQIEPARAFQLGLPVLIIREKGVVEEGILEKGVLGVYMPEFDLDSDIDAYFASKEWTQIIQKWEGYVRCVVEKKGQPPILY
;
A
#
# COMPACT_ATOMS: atom_id res chain seq x y z
N MET A 1 -18.03 17.75 -2.20
CA MET A 1 -17.82 16.27 -2.31
C MET A 1 -16.38 15.99 -1.91
N LYS A 2 -16.12 15.03 -1.02
CA LYS A 2 -14.74 14.67 -0.64
C LYS A 2 -14.12 13.82 -1.76
N ASP A 3 -12.83 14.04 -2.02
CA ASP A 3 -12.11 13.28 -3.04
C ASP A 3 -11.76 11.88 -2.52
N SER A 4 -12.22 10.84 -3.20
CA SER A 4 -11.99 9.45 -2.81
C SER A 4 -10.56 9.01 -3.08
N VAL A 5 -9.97 8.27 -2.15
CA VAL A 5 -8.70 7.55 -2.30
C VAL A 5 -8.87 6.11 -1.80
N PHE A 6 -8.24 5.17 -2.48
CA PHE A 6 -8.30 3.77 -2.07
C PHE A 6 -7.22 3.51 -1.00
N LEU A 7 -7.63 2.90 0.12
CA LEU A 7 -6.73 2.52 1.20
C LEU A 7 -6.69 0.99 1.30
N SER A 8 -5.54 0.41 0.93
CA SER A 8 -5.27 -1.02 0.88
C SER A 8 -4.43 -1.45 2.08
N TYR A 9 -4.88 -2.45 2.83
CA TYR A 9 -4.12 -3.07 3.91
C TYR A 9 -4.65 -4.47 4.23
N PRO A 10 -3.81 -5.38 4.77
CA PRO A 10 -4.30 -6.66 5.29
C PRO A 10 -5.22 -6.43 6.48
N LYS A 11 -6.20 -7.29 6.68
CA LYS A 11 -7.03 -7.24 7.89
C LYS A 11 -6.12 -7.21 9.12
N PRO A 12 -6.21 -6.17 9.98
CA PRO A 12 -5.34 -6.05 11.14
C PRO A 12 -5.64 -7.15 12.16
N TYR A 13 -4.61 -7.67 12.79
CA TYR A 13 -4.70 -8.63 13.89
C TYR A 13 -4.00 -8.17 15.18
N LEU A 14 -3.32 -7.00 15.12
CA LEU A 14 -2.68 -6.34 16.24
C LEU A 14 -3.31 -4.97 16.48
N GLU A 15 -3.40 -4.57 17.75
CA GLU A 15 -3.92 -3.25 18.12
C GLU A 15 -3.09 -2.10 17.51
N LYS A 16 -1.76 -2.25 17.50
CA LYS A 16 -0.86 -1.27 16.85
C LYS A 16 -1.14 -1.08 15.36
N GLN A 17 -1.52 -2.14 14.65
CA GLN A 17 -1.92 -2.03 13.23
C GLN A 17 -3.20 -1.22 13.08
N LYS A 18 -4.19 -1.41 13.95
CA LYS A 18 -5.41 -0.61 13.95
C LYS A 18 -5.11 0.87 14.22
N GLN A 19 -4.32 1.16 15.25
CA GLN A 19 -3.90 2.53 15.58
C GLN A 19 -3.18 3.21 14.42
N PHE A 20 -2.31 2.47 13.72
CA PHE A 20 -1.63 2.98 12.54
C PHE A 20 -2.60 3.33 11.41
N ILE A 21 -3.57 2.45 11.12
CA ILE A 21 -4.62 2.69 10.13
C ILE A 21 -5.44 3.93 10.51
N GLU A 22 -5.87 4.05 11.78
CA GLU A 22 -6.65 5.18 12.27
C GLU A 22 -5.91 6.52 12.10
N LYS A 23 -4.60 6.55 12.31
CA LYS A 23 -3.78 7.75 12.06
C LYS A 23 -3.73 8.11 10.58
N VAL A 24 -3.59 7.14 9.69
CA VAL A 24 -3.62 7.37 8.23
C VAL A 24 -5.01 7.87 7.81
N VAL A 25 -6.08 7.23 8.28
CA VAL A 25 -7.46 7.65 8.01
C VAL A 25 -7.70 9.08 8.49
N SER A 26 -7.34 9.38 9.74
CA SER A 26 -7.50 10.73 10.33
C SER A 26 -6.73 11.78 9.54
N TYR A 27 -5.50 11.47 9.11
CA TYR A 27 -4.73 12.37 8.26
C TYR A 27 -5.47 12.67 6.95
N LEU A 28 -5.94 11.66 6.25
CA LEU A 28 -6.63 11.79 4.97
C LEU A 28 -7.93 12.61 5.12
N GLU A 29 -8.74 12.29 6.13
CA GLU A 29 -9.99 13.00 6.39
C GLU A 29 -9.79 14.47 6.74
N ASN A 30 -8.78 14.80 7.54
CA ASN A 30 -8.40 16.16 7.89
C ASN A 30 -7.91 16.97 6.67
N ARG A 31 -7.45 16.28 5.62
CA ARG A 31 -7.08 16.89 4.34
C ARG A 31 -8.22 16.91 3.32
N GLY A 32 -9.44 16.51 3.71
CA GLY A 32 -10.61 16.48 2.82
C GLY A 32 -10.60 15.31 1.83
N LEU A 33 -9.76 14.30 2.06
CA LEU A 33 -9.75 13.06 1.31
C LEU A 33 -10.64 12.03 2.00
N GLN A 34 -11.31 11.18 1.24
CA GLN A 34 -12.15 10.11 1.76
C GLN A 34 -11.46 8.76 1.51
N PRO A 35 -10.87 8.14 2.54
CA PRO A 35 -10.32 6.79 2.39
C PRO A 35 -11.44 5.77 2.20
N ARG A 36 -11.28 4.88 1.23
CA ARG A 36 -12.21 3.79 0.92
C ARG A 36 -11.47 2.46 0.95
N THR A 37 -12.03 1.49 1.64
CA THR A 37 -11.46 0.14 1.80
C THR A 37 -12.56 -0.89 1.60
N LEU A 38 -12.33 -1.87 0.70
CA LEU A 38 -13.27 -2.96 0.47
C LEU A 38 -13.42 -3.81 1.75
N GLY A 39 -14.67 -4.07 2.13
CA GLY A 39 -15.02 -4.82 3.34
C GLY A 39 -14.92 -4.02 4.65
N VAL A 40 -14.67 -2.70 4.57
CA VAL A 40 -14.65 -1.79 5.74
C VAL A 40 -15.57 -0.61 5.51
N THR A 41 -15.27 0.24 4.53
CA THR A 41 -16.12 1.39 4.17
C THR A 41 -17.04 1.06 3.02
N ASP A 42 -16.66 0.11 2.17
CA ASP A 42 -17.38 -0.29 0.97
C ASP A 42 -17.61 -1.80 0.97
N TYR A 43 -18.86 -2.19 0.82
CA TYR A 43 -19.27 -3.58 0.69
C TYR A 43 -19.77 -3.82 -0.73
N ASP A 44 -19.51 -4.99 -1.26
CA ASP A 44 -19.89 -5.37 -2.62
C ASP A 44 -20.35 -6.84 -2.64
N MET A 45 -21.34 -7.15 -3.46
CA MET A 45 -21.79 -8.52 -3.69
C MET A 45 -21.00 -9.22 -4.79
N ASP A 46 -20.23 -8.47 -5.56
CA ASP A 46 -19.42 -9.01 -6.65
C ASP A 46 -18.12 -9.64 -6.15
N ALA A 47 -17.47 -10.37 -7.03
CA ALA A 47 -16.16 -10.96 -6.76
C ALA A 47 -15.13 -9.84 -6.40
N PRO A 48 -14.18 -10.10 -5.47
CA PRO A 48 -13.27 -9.08 -4.96
C PRO A 48 -12.55 -8.27 -6.04
N LEU A 49 -12.09 -8.90 -7.10
CA LEU A 49 -11.39 -8.18 -8.19
C LEU A 49 -12.32 -7.25 -8.99
N THR A 50 -13.60 -7.56 -9.08
CA THR A 50 -14.61 -6.70 -9.71
C THR A 50 -14.89 -5.48 -8.84
N ALA A 51 -15.11 -5.70 -7.54
CA ALA A 51 -15.30 -4.64 -6.56
C ALA A 51 -14.10 -3.70 -6.48
N ILE A 52 -12.88 -4.26 -6.44
CA ILE A 52 -11.64 -3.48 -6.44
C ILE A 52 -11.52 -2.63 -7.71
N ARG A 53 -11.86 -3.18 -8.88
CA ARG A 53 -11.85 -2.39 -10.13
C ARG A 53 -12.77 -1.18 -10.03
N ARG A 54 -13.99 -1.37 -9.55
CA ARG A 54 -14.97 -0.29 -9.38
C ARG A 54 -14.41 0.79 -8.43
N LEU A 55 -13.93 0.39 -7.26
CA LEU A 55 -13.39 1.31 -6.26
C LEU A 55 -12.18 2.09 -6.78
N LEU A 56 -11.29 1.44 -7.53
CA LEU A 56 -10.14 2.11 -8.13
C LEU A 56 -10.54 3.12 -9.20
N LEU A 57 -11.53 2.81 -10.04
CA LEU A 57 -12.06 3.76 -11.03
C LEU A 57 -12.76 4.96 -10.40
N GLU A 58 -13.31 4.80 -9.20
CA GLU A 58 -13.95 5.86 -8.42
C GLU A 58 -12.96 6.63 -7.53
N SER A 59 -11.69 6.20 -7.47
CA SER A 59 -10.65 6.80 -6.61
C SER A 59 -9.69 7.67 -7.41
N ASN A 60 -9.03 8.60 -6.72
CA ASN A 60 -8.05 9.52 -7.31
C ASN A 60 -6.60 9.20 -6.92
N GLY A 61 -6.39 8.15 -6.17
CA GLY A 61 -5.09 7.64 -5.73
C GLY A 61 -5.24 6.43 -4.83
N LEU A 62 -4.12 5.79 -4.51
CA LEU A 62 -4.07 4.63 -3.63
C LEU A 62 -2.92 4.76 -2.63
N ILE A 63 -3.20 4.39 -1.38
CA ILE A 63 -2.18 4.09 -0.37
C ILE A 63 -2.29 2.61 -0.02
N ALA A 64 -1.17 1.89 -0.09
CA ALA A 64 -1.05 0.53 0.41
C ALA A 64 -0.17 0.50 1.66
N ILE A 65 -0.70 -0.11 2.73
CA ILE A 65 0.03 -0.33 3.98
C ILE A 65 0.34 -1.82 4.05
N ALA A 66 1.57 -2.19 3.73
CA ALA A 66 2.01 -3.57 3.68
C ALA A 66 2.45 -4.05 5.08
N PHE A 67 1.46 -4.33 5.94
CA PHE A 67 1.69 -4.87 7.27
C PHE A 67 2.23 -6.30 7.23
N ARG A 68 2.98 -6.67 8.26
CA ARG A 68 3.28 -8.07 8.59
C ARG A 68 1.97 -8.83 8.79
N ARG A 69 1.85 -9.99 8.15
CA ARG A 69 0.65 -10.85 8.24
C ARG A 69 1.01 -12.30 8.57
N SER A 70 1.98 -12.88 7.89
CA SER A 70 2.39 -14.28 8.06
C SER A 70 3.89 -14.36 8.23
N LEU A 71 4.35 -15.01 9.29
CA LEU A 71 5.78 -15.22 9.57
C LEU A 71 6.30 -16.46 8.85
N ILE A 72 7.39 -16.31 8.12
CA ILE A 72 8.17 -17.42 7.58
C ILE A 72 9.16 -17.84 8.67
N VAL A 73 8.83 -18.88 9.44
CA VAL A 73 9.69 -19.37 10.51
C VAL A 73 10.99 -19.94 9.97
N LYS A 74 10.91 -20.66 8.85
CA LYS A 74 12.06 -21.19 8.10
C LYS A 74 11.71 -21.27 6.63
N GLY A 75 12.58 -20.74 5.79
CA GLY A 75 12.36 -20.76 4.35
C GLY A 75 13.64 -20.50 3.58
N THR A 76 13.70 -21.06 2.38
CA THR A 76 14.82 -20.86 1.45
C THR A 76 14.25 -20.51 0.07
N GLY A 77 14.69 -19.41 -0.50
CA GLY A 77 14.39 -19.07 -1.88
C GLY A 77 15.32 -19.80 -2.84
N LYS A 78 14.82 -20.24 -4.00
CA LYS A 78 15.54 -20.98 -5.04
C LYS A 78 16.34 -22.17 -4.48
N PRO A 79 15.73 -23.08 -3.66
CA PRO A 79 16.44 -24.21 -3.10
C PRO A 79 16.88 -25.17 -4.21
N ASP A 80 18.08 -25.76 -4.03
CA ASP A 80 18.59 -26.88 -4.85
C ASP A 80 18.54 -26.61 -6.37
N SER A 81 18.94 -25.41 -6.81
CA SER A 81 18.96 -25.06 -8.22
C SER A 81 19.93 -25.98 -9.03
N ASP A 82 19.40 -26.57 -10.10
CA ASP A 82 20.16 -27.39 -11.04
C ASP A 82 20.78 -26.60 -12.20
N ILE A 83 20.50 -25.28 -12.26
CA ILE A 83 21.04 -24.36 -13.27
C ILE A 83 22.00 -23.31 -12.69
N GLY A 84 22.46 -23.51 -11.44
CA GLY A 84 23.48 -22.67 -10.80
C GLY A 84 22.98 -21.37 -10.18
N GLU A 85 21.66 -21.22 -9.94
CA GLU A 85 21.10 -20.09 -9.21
C GLU A 85 21.44 -20.17 -7.72
N ASN A 86 21.74 -19.03 -7.10
CA ASN A 86 22.04 -18.98 -5.68
C ASN A 86 20.77 -19.05 -4.84
N ALA A 87 20.75 -19.91 -3.84
CA ALA A 87 19.72 -19.93 -2.81
C ALA A 87 19.88 -18.72 -1.88
N TYR A 88 18.76 -18.26 -1.31
CA TYR A 88 18.73 -17.17 -0.33
C TYR A 88 17.82 -17.50 0.85
N ASP A 89 18.12 -16.93 2.01
CA ASP A 89 17.40 -17.18 3.25
C ASP A 89 16.15 -16.29 3.37
N LEU A 90 15.02 -16.93 3.68
CA LEU A 90 13.74 -16.27 3.98
C LEU A 90 13.34 -16.42 5.45
N THR A 91 14.20 -17.04 6.27
CA THR A 91 13.91 -17.30 7.67
C THR A 91 13.66 -15.99 8.45
N ASN A 92 12.63 -15.99 9.29
CA ASN A 92 12.19 -14.84 10.08
C ASN A 92 11.74 -13.61 9.27
N GLN A 93 11.44 -13.78 8.01
CA GLN A 93 10.81 -12.74 7.20
C GLN A 93 9.27 -12.84 7.26
N TRP A 94 8.61 -11.75 6.91
CA TRP A 94 7.16 -11.66 6.94
C TRP A 94 6.58 -11.49 5.55
N LEU A 95 5.44 -12.14 5.33
CA LEU A 95 4.59 -11.89 4.17
C LEU A 95 3.48 -10.91 4.55
N THR A 96 3.14 -10.03 3.64
CA THR A 96 1.91 -9.23 3.70
C THR A 96 0.79 -9.89 2.91
N SER A 97 -0.36 -9.22 2.75
CA SER A 97 -1.43 -9.72 1.89
C SER A 97 -1.06 -9.64 0.42
N PRO A 98 -1.37 -10.65 -0.40
CA PRO A 98 -1.26 -10.56 -1.87
C PRO A 98 -2.00 -9.35 -2.46
N TYR A 99 -3.08 -8.92 -1.85
CA TYR A 99 -3.82 -7.72 -2.27
C TYR A 99 -3.00 -6.43 -2.16
N CYS A 100 -2.03 -6.36 -1.23
CA CYS A 100 -1.08 -5.25 -1.16
C CYS A 100 -0.10 -5.20 -2.35
N GLN A 101 -0.11 -6.19 -3.21
CA GLN A 101 0.58 -6.19 -4.51
C GLN A 101 -0.40 -5.99 -5.66
N ILE A 102 -1.55 -6.68 -5.64
CA ILE A 102 -2.56 -6.67 -6.71
C ILE A 102 -3.20 -5.27 -6.84
N GLU A 103 -3.64 -4.69 -5.74
CA GLU A 103 -4.35 -3.40 -5.75
C GLU A 103 -3.46 -2.24 -6.19
N PRO A 104 -2.23 -2.07 -5.66
CA PRO A 104 -1.32 -1.04 -6.13
C PRO A 104 -0.92 -1.20 -7.60
N ALA A 105 -0.68 -2.43 -8.06
CA ALA A 105 -0.35 -2.69 -9.46
C ALA A 105 -1.49 -2.30 -10.40
N ARG A 106 -2.74 -2.57 -10.01
CA ARG A 106 -3.92 -2.16 -10.77
C ARG A 106 -4.12 -0.65 -10.76
N ALA A 107 -3.91 0.00 -9.62
CA ALA A 107 -3.96 1.45 -9.52
C ALA A 107 -2.90 2.11 -10.41
N PHE A 108 -1.68 1.58 -10.41
CA PHE A 108 -0.60 2.02 -11.30
C PHE A 108 -0.99 1.89 -12.77
N GLN A 109 -1.58 0.75 -13.18
CA GLN A 109 -2.06 0.53 -14.55
C GLN A 109 -3.13 1.55 -14.98
N LEU A 110 -3.93 2.05 -14.04
CA LEU A 110 -4.92 3.09 -14.29
C LEU A 110 -4.34 4.52 -14.29
N GLY A 111 -3.03 4.67 -14.05
CA GLY A 111 -2.37 5.97 -13.95
C GLY A 111 -2.64 6.71 -12.65
N LEU A 112 -3.15 6.04 -11.63
CA LEU A 112 -3.39 6.64 -10.31
C LEU A 112 -2.08 6.80 -9.53
N PRO A 113 -1.92 7.87 -8.73
CA PRO A 113 -0.83 8.00 -7.79
C PRO A 113 -0.88 6.88 -6.75
N VAL A 114 0.21 6.13 -6.63
CA VAL A 114 0.34 5.02 -5.68
C VAL A 114 1.42 5.33 -4.66
N LEU A 115 1.09 5.23 -3.39
CA LEU A 115 2.02 5.25 -2.27
C LEU A 115 1.97 3.90 -1.57
N ILE A 116 3.10 3.21 -1.48
CA ILE A 116 3.25 2.00 -0.67
C ILE A 116 4.12 2.35 0.53
N ILE A 117 3.66 1.99 1.71
CA ILE A 117 4.44 2.03 2.95
C ILE A 117 4.51 0.61 3.51
N ARG A 118 5.72 0.15 3.79
CA ARG A 118 5.99 -1.24 4.16
C ARG A 118 6.42 -1.35 5.61
N GLU A 119 5.84 -2.29 6.34
CA GLU A 119 6.32 -2.62 7.68
C GLU A 119 7.66 -3.33 7.60
N LYS A 120 8.59 -2.93 8.46
CA LYS A 120 9.92 -3.53 8.58
C LYS A 120 9.85 -5.06 8.70
N GLY A 121 10.67 -5.75 7.92
CA GLY A 121 10.74 -7.21 7.90
C GLY A 121 9.76 -7.89 6.92
N VAL A 122 8.90 -7.15 6.23
CA VAL A 122 8.10 -7.69 5.14
C VAL A 122 9.01 -7.92 3.93
N VAL A 123 8.87 -9.09 3.29
CA VAL A 123 9.67 -9.51 2.13
C VAL A 123 9.59 -8.48 1.00
N GLU A 124 10.74 -8.11 0.48
CA GLU A 124 10.91 -7.18 -0.63
C GLU A 124 10.80 -7.90 -1.96
N GLU A 125 9.57 -8.14 -2.41
CA GLU A 125 9.31 -8.82 -3.68
C GLU A 125 8.18 -8.15 -4.47
N GLY A 126 8.20 -8.30 -5.79
CA GLY A 126 7.20 -7.73 -6.68
C GLY A 126 7.14 -6.21 -6.58
N ILE A 127 5.95 -5.64 -6.42
CA ILE A 127 5.76 -4.19 -6.30
C ILE A 127 6.28 -3.62 -4.96
N LEU A 128 6.54 -4.48 -3.98
CA LEU A 128 7.11 -4.10 -2.68
C LEU A 128 8.64 -3.95 -2.72
N GLU A 129 9.26 -4.32 -3.82
CA GLU A 129 10.68 -4.14 -4.03
C GLU A 129 10.99 -2.69 -4.37
N LYS A 130 12.06 -2.16 -3.74
CA LYS A 130 12.54 -0.82 -4.05
C LYS A 130 12.97 -0.72 -5.52
N GLY A 131 12.49 0.30 -6.21
CA GLY A 131 12.81 0.54 -7.62
C GLY A 131 11.79 0.01 -8.62
N VAL A 132 10.81 -0.77 -8.18
CA VAL A 132 9.74 -1.28 -9.06
C VAL A 132 8.65 -0.21 -9.27
N LEU A 133 8.09 0.34 -8.21
CA LEU A 133 7.11 1.43 -8.28
C LEU A 133 7.78 2.81 -8.16
N GLY A 134 8.82 2.92 -7.35
CA GLY A 134 9.57 4.14 -7.10
C GLY A 134 10.95 3.86 -6.52
N VAL A 135 11.85 4.83 -6.64
CA VAL A 135 13.23 4.71 -6.17
C VAL A 135 13.31 4.57 -4.65
N TYR A 136 12.30 5.08 -3.94
CA TYR A 136 12.23 5.08 -2.49
C TYR A 136 11.01 4.26 -2.02
N MET A 137 11.24 3.37 -1.04
CA MET A 137 10.19 2.60 -0.38
C MET A 137 10.13 3.03 1.09
N PRO A 138 9.11 3.80 1.51
CA PRO A 138 8.93 4.16 2.91
C PRO A 138 8.74 2.91 3.77
N GLU A 139 9.45 2.85 4.89
CA GLU A 139 9.37 1.75 5.84
C GLU A 139 9.02 2.28 7.23
N PHE A 140 8.16 1.59 7.94
CA PHE A 140 7.80 1.88 9.32
C PHE A 140 8.01 0.66 10.21
N ASP A 141 8.17 0.89 11.51
CA ASP A 141 8.39 -0.14 12.52
C ASP A 141 7.35 0.01 13.63
N LEU A 142 6.42 -0.96 13.75
CA LEU A 142 5.40 -0.95 14.81
C LEU A 142 5.95 -1.28 16.20
N ASP A 143 7.20 -1.74 16.29
CA ASP A 143 7.88 -1.90 17.57
C ASP A 143 8.46 -0.58 18.09
N SER A 144 8.51 0.44 17.23
CA SER A 144 8.90 1.81 17.57
C SER A 144 7.67 2.68 17.90
N ASP A 145 7.92 3.95 18.25
CA ASP A 145 6.86 4.93 18.53
C ASP A 145 6.13 5.33 17.24
N ILE A 146 4.86 4.97 17.15
CA ILE A 146 4.00 5.29 16.00
C ILE A 146 3.80 6.81 15.88
N ASP A 147 3.66 7.53 16.97
CA ASP A 147 3.47 8.99 16.96
C ASP A 147 4.71 9.69 16.42
N ALA A 148 5.91 9.23 16.79
CA ALA A 148 7.15 9.72 16.25
C ALA A 148 7.26 9.50 14.73
N TYR A 149 6.81 8.35 14.21
CA TYR A 149 6.78 8.10 12.77
C TYR A 149 5.90 9.12 12.03
N PHE A 150 4.67 9.35 12.51
CA PHE A 150 3.75 10.32 11.87
C PHE A 150 4.18 11.79 12.05
N ALA A 151 5.05 12.11 13.02
CA ALA A 151 5.67 13.40 13.19
C ALA A 151 6.96 13.56 12.36
N SER A 152 7.46 12.50 11.73
CA SER A 152 8.72 12.52 11.00
C SER A 152 8.65 13.37 9.72
N LYS A 153 9.81 13.90 9.31
CA LYS A 153 9.94 14.59 8.01
C LYS A 153 9.68 13.64 6.84
N GLU A 154 10.08 12.37 6.98
CA GLU A 154 9.87 11.34 5.97
C GLU A 154 8.39 11.19 5.65
N TRP A 155 7.58 10.90 6.66
CA TRP A 155 6.13 10.78 6.49
C TRP A 155 5.52 12.06 5.87
N THR A 156 5.85 13.22 6.47
CA THR A 156 5.27 14.49 6.06
C THR A 156 5.55 14.80 4.59
N GLN A 157 6.80 14.64 4.15
CA GLN A 157 7.19 14.97 2.79
C GLN A 157 6.62 14.00 1.76
N ILE A 158 6.62 12.70 2.08
CA ILE A 158 6.13 11.67 1.17
C ILE A 158 4.62 11.76 1.00
N ILE A 159 3.89 11.87 2.09
CA ILE A 159 2.43 11.94 2.01
C ILE A 159 1.95 13.23 1.33
N GLN A 160 2.60 14.36 1.56
CA GLN A 160 2.27 15.62 0.90
C GLN A 160 2.55 15.55 -0.61
N LYS A 161 3.65 14.93 -1.02
CA LYS A 161 3.96 14.75 -2.45
C LYS A 161 2.91 13.86 -3.12
N TRP A 162 2.55 12.74 -2.51
CA TRP A 162 1.51 11.86 -3.01
C TRP A 162 0.16 12.59 -3.08
N GLU A 163 -0.21 13.35 -2.05
CA GLU A 163 -1.44 14.16 -2.03
C GLU A 163 -1.45 15.17 -3.19
N GLY A 164 -0.33 15.82 -3.48
CA GLY A 164 -0.20 16.73 -4.62
C GLY A 164 -0.56 16.05 -5.94
N TYR A 165 -0.09 14.82 -6.16
CA TYR A 165 -0.46 14.04 -7.34
C TYR A 165 -1.95 13.66 -7.35
N VAL A 166 -2.52 13.31 -6.20
CA VAL A 166 -3.97 13.03 -6.07
C VAL A 166 -4.77 14.26 -6.47
N ARG A 167 -4.39 15.47 -6.03
CA ARG A 167 -5.06 16.71 -6.42
C ARG A 167 -4.99 16.96 -7.93
N CYS A 168 -3.86 16.66 -8.56
CA CYS A 168 -3.74 16.75 -10.02
C CYS A 168 -4.70 15.79 -10.74
N VAL A 169 -4.90 14.57 -10.22
CA VAL A 169 -5.88 13.62 -10.78
C VAL A 169 -7.30 14.15 -10.63
N VAL A 170 -7.65 14.70 -9.47
CA VAL A 170 -8.97 15.31 -9.24
C VAL A 170 -9.26 16.42 -10.25
N GLU A 171 -8.29 17.31 -10.47
CA GLU A 171 -8.43 18.41 -11.44
C GLU A 171 -8.61 17.91 -12.89
N LYS A 172 -8.01 16.77 -13.22
CA LYS A 172 -8.04 16.19 -14.57
C LYS A 172 -9.06 15.05 -14.72
N LYS A 173 -9.94 14.85 -13.76
CA LYS A 173 -10.92 13.76 -13.78
C LYS A 173 -11.75 13.77 -15.06
N GLY A 174 -11.80 12.61 -15.73
CA GLY A 174 -12.48 12.42 -17.02
C GLY A 174 -11.56 12.54 -18.24
N GLN A 175 -10.29 12.89 -18.06
CA GLN A 175 -9.31 12.77 -19.14
C GLN A 175 -8.71 11.37 -19.18
N PRO A 176 -8.45 10.81 -20.39
CA PRO A 176 -7.77 9.51 -20.46
C PRO A 176 -6.41 9.57 -19.77
N PRO A 177 -5.99 8.48 -19.09
CA PRO A 177 -4.65 8.42 -18.50
C PRO A 177 -3.57 8.53 -19.58
N ILE A 178 -2.49 9.22 -19.27
CA ILE A 178 -1.29 9.22 -20.10
C ILE A 178 -0.57 7.90 -19.81
N LEU A 179 -0.56 7.00 -20.78
CA LEU A 179 0.00 5.67 -20.61
C LEU A 179 1.51 5.58 -20.95
N TYR A 180 2.09 6.62 -21.56
CA TYR A 180 3.49 6.70 -21.99
C TYR A 180 3.91 8.14 -22.28
#